data_512c46488d9d20ec26e7a88005e260fe
#
_entry.id   512c46488d9d20ec26e7a88005e260fe
#
_cell.length_a   1.000
_cell.length_b   1.000
_cell.length_c   1.000
_cell.angle_alpha   90.00
_cell.angle_beta   90.00
_cell.angle_gamma   90.00
#
_symmetry.space_group_name_H-M   'P 1'
#
loop_
_entity.id
_entity.type
_entity.pdbx_description
1 polymer ?
#
loop_
_entity_poly.entity_id
_entity_poly.type
_entity_poly.pdbx_seq_one_letter_code
_entity_poly.pdbx_strand_id
1 'polypeptide(L)'
;MKKILFLLLLISTTVFAQTEHGLLVGAGAGFPIQDGAVYMTTPHYGYNNDVKANGMLGYRFRFLANQRYFIDLDASIGFQWMQVYKYKALLLGDIDKIPEGDYAIPPGESFTDFIMPISIAASWNYRLTDKFHFGLGVTPTLYVQPQAVFDLSIMAKVGYRLSKHCELGLSYQYGCLNTLKHFNDGPALGRRGHLSDLMLSVYIPFVTK
;
A
#
# COMPACT_ATOMS: atom_id res chain seq x y z
N MET A 1 -39.14 7.44 -13.66
CA MET A 1 -37.79 7.82 -14.10
C MET A 1 -37.42 9.29 -13.85
N LYS A 2 -38.22 10.29 -14.29
CA LYS A 2 -37.91 11.72 -14.09
C LYS A 2 -37.70 12.15 -12.63
N LYS A 3 -38.45 11.58 -11.67
CA LYS A 3 -38.32 11.87 -10.22
C LYS A 3 -37.01 11.33 -9.63
N ILE A 4 -36.52 10.17 -10.10
CA ILE A 4 -35.25 9.58 -9.67
C ILE A 4 -34.09 10.40 -10.20
N LEU A 5 -34.15 10.84 -11.48
CA LEU A 5 -33.14 11.68 -12.08
C LEU A 5 -33.04 13.04 -11.36
N PHE A 6 -34.18 13.64 -11.01
CA PHE A 6 -34.24 14.89 -10.23
C PHE A 6 -33.67 14.72 -8.83
N LEU A 7 -33.97 13.60 -8.14
CA LEU A 7 -33.39 13.28 -6.85
C LEU A 7 -31.89 13.08 -6.90
N LEU A 8 -31.39 12.38 -7.93
CA LEU A 8 -29.96 12.19 -8.17
C LEU A 8 -29.27 13.55 -8.47
N LEU A 9 -29.91 14.44 -9.21
CA LEU A 9 -29.40 15.77 -9.50
C LEU A 9 -29.35 16.65 -8.23
N LEU A 10 -30.37 16.60 -7.37
CA LEU A 10 -30.38 17.29 -6.07
C LEU A 10 -29.30 16.76 -5.12
N ILE A 11 -29.12 15.44 -5.05
CA ILE A 11 -28.08 14.83 -4.23
C ILE A 11 -26.69 15.24 -4.76
N SER A 12 -26.50 15.25 -6.08
CA SER A 12 -25.22 15.65 -6.68
C SER A 12 -24.87 17.11 -6.36
N THR A 13 -25.79 18.04 -6.44
CA THR A 13 -25.52 19.47 -6.15
C THR A 13 -25.17 19.71 -4.68
N THR A 14 -25.80 19.01 -3.74
CA THR A 14 -25.49 19.14 -2.30
C THR A 14 -24.12 18.52 -1.94
N VAL A 15 -23.75 17.43 -2.59
CA VAL A 15 -22.46 16.79 -2.39
C VAL A 15 -21.33 17.65 -2.92
N PHE A 16 -21.49 18.26 -4.10
CA PHE A 16 -20.47 19.14 -4.68
C PHE A 16 -20.29 20.45 -3.90
N ALA A 17 -21.34 20.95 -3.24
CA ALA A 17 -21.24 22.16 -2.41
C ALA A 17 -20.39 21.98 -1.14
N GLN A 18 -20.09 20.75 -0.73
CA GLN A 18 -19.28 20.42 0.45
C GLN A 18 -18.02 19.63 0.07
N THR A 19 -17.44 19.93 -1.08
CA THR A 19 -16.24 19.26 -1.56
C THR A 19 -15.00 20.07 -1.23
N GLU A 20 -14.04 19.42 -0.60
CA GLU A 20 -12.68 19.91 -0.41
C GLU A 20 -11.76 19.09 -1.32
N HIS A 21 -10.77 19.71 -1.95
CA HIS A 21 -9.80 19.01 -2.78
C HIS A 21 -8.41 19.61 -2.65
N GLY A 22 -7.38 18.83 -2.92
CA GLY A 22 -6.01 19.31 -2.79
C GLY A 22 -4.94 18.26 -3.05
N LEU A 23 -3.71 18.70 -2.86
CA LEU A 23 -2.52 17.89 -3.05
C LEU A 23 -2.33 16.91 -1.89
N LEU A 24 -1.92 15.68 -2.20
CA LEU A 24 -1.56 14.65 -1.24
C LEU A 24 -0.13 14.19 -1.53
N VAL A 25 0.74 14.31 -0.53
CA VAL A 25 2.13 13.84 -0.61
C VAL A 25 2.38 12.89 0.55
N GLY A 26 3.02 11.76 0.29
CA GLY A 26 3.31 10.77 1.32
C GLY A 26 4.69 10.17 1.19
N ALA A 27 5.21 9.74 2.34
CA ALA A 27 6.41 8.95 2.45
C ALA A 27 6.21 7.88 3.53
N GLY A 28 6.84 6.73 3.36
CA GLY A 28 6.63 5.64 4.28
C GLY A 28 7.52 4.45 4.01
N ALA A 29 7.03 3.27 4.37
CA ALA A 29 7.72 2.02 4.20
C ALA A 29 6.77 0.92 3.71
N GLY A 30 7.25 0.16 2.73
CA GLY A 30 6.54 -1.00 2.20
C GLY A 30 7.05 -2.29 2.83
N PHE A 31 6.13 -3.20 3.10
CA PHE A 31 6.41 -4.49 3.72
C PHE A 31 5.91 -5.60 2.81
N PRO A 32 6.82 -6.34 2.15
CA PRO A 32 6.41 -7.60 1.54
C PRO A 32 6.11 -8.62 2.64
N ILE A 33 4.87 -9.08 2.72
CA ILE A 33 4.42 -10.11 3.65
C ILE A 33 4.36 -11.42 2.89
N GLN A 34 5.24 -12.35 3.24
CA GLN A 34 5.32 -13.64 2.58
C GLN A 34 4.41 -14.65 3.26
N ASP A 35 3.58 -15.35 2.48
CA ASP A 35 2.71 -16.43 2.94
C ASP A 35 3.49 -17.73 3.06
N GLY A 36 3.94 -18.04 4.27
CA GLY A 36 4.63 -19.28 4.61
C GLY A 36 6.07 -19.35 4.08
N ALA A 37 6.79 -20.35 4.54
CA ALA A 37 8.09 -20.69 3.99
C ALA A 37 7.89 -21.45 2.67
N VAL A 38 8.44 -20.94 1.59
CA VAL A 38 8.42 -21.65 0.30
C VAL A 38 9.53 -22.71 0.36
N TYR A 39 9.15 -23.94 0.63
CA TYR A 39 10.05 -25.08 0.53
C TYR A 39 9.99 -25.63 -0.89
N MET A 40 11.02 -25.41 -1.68
CA MET A 40 11.18 -26.13 -2.94
C MET A 40 11.83 -27.49 -2.65
N THR A 41 11.44 -28.49 -3.44
CA THR A 41 11.87 -29.86 -3.23
C THR A 41 13.38 -30.09 -3.32
N THR A 42 14.13 -29.25 -4.02
CA THR A 42 15.62 -29.24 -4.05
C THR A 42 16.11 -28.18 -5.03
N PRO A 43 16.98 -27.24 -4.66
CA PRO A 43 17.41 -26.86 -3.30
C PRO A 43 16.33 -26.04 -2.58
N HIS A 44 16.31 -26.13 -1.26
CA HIS A 44 15.41 -25.28 -0.47
C HIS A 44 15.93 -23.83 -0.43
N TYR A 45 15.04 -22.89 -0.66
CA TYR A 45 15.33 -21.47 -0.55
C TYR A 45 14.46 -20.84 0.53
N GLY A 46 15.06 -20.06 1.39
CA GLY A 46 14.38 -19.16 2.28
C GLY A 46 14.39 -17.75 1.70
N TYR A 47 13.39 -16.97 2.04
CA TYR A 47 13.28 -15.57 1.67
C TYR A 47 13.10 -14.73 2.92
N ASN A 48 13.83 -13.64 2.98
CA ASN A 48 13.63 -12.58 3.95
C ASN A 48 13.32 -11.29 3.21
N ASN A 49 12.52 -10.43 3.81
CA ASN A 49 12.10 -9.18 3.22
C ASN A 49 12.50 -8.03 4.13
N ASP A 50 13.08 -7.00 3.57
CA ASP A 50 13.41 -5.78 4.29
C ASP A 50 12.37 -4.70 4.04
N VAL A 51 12.16 -3.90 5.07
CA VAL A 51 11.40 -2.66 5.00
C VAL A 51 12.18 -1.65 4.17
N LYS A 52 11.56 -1.13 3.12
CA LYS A 52 12.16 -0.11 2.25
C LYS A 52 11.28 1.12 2.19
N ALA A 53 11.92 2.24 1.87
CA ALA A 53 11.24 3.51 1.68
C ALA A 53 10.28 3.44 0.50
N ASN A 54 9.12 4.01 0.67
CA ASN A 54 8.18 4.30 -0.39
C ASN A 54 7.74 5.77 -0.34
N GLY A 55 7.19 6.25 -1.42
CA GLY A 55 6.67 7.59 -1.52
C GLY A 55 5.54 7.69 -2.52
N MET A 56 4.69 8.68 -2.34
CA MET A 56 3.59 8.93 -3.25
C MET A 56 3.35 10.42 -3.44
N LEU A 57 2.87 10.76 -4.64
CA LEU A 57 2.28 12.04 -4.98
C LEU A 57 0.87 11.77 -5.49
N GLY A 58 -0.10 12.52 -4.98
CA GLY A 58 -1.49 12.28 -5.30
C GLY A 58 -2.34 13.52 -5.17
N TYR A 59 -3.63 13.31 -5.46
CA TYR A 59 -4.66 14.29 -5.36
C TYR A 59 -5.85 13.71 -4.62
N ARG A 60 -6.35 14.44 -3.62
CA ARG A 60 -7.50 14.06 -2.81
C ARG A 60 -8.72 14.88 -3.15
N PHE A 61 -9.83 14.19 -3.32
CA PHE A 61 -11.18 14.76 -3.28
C PHE A 61 -11.85 14.30 -1.99
N ARG A 62 -12.29 15.25 -1.17
CA ARG A 62 -13.05 14.99 0.05
C ARG A 62 -14.47 15.46 -0.13
N PHE A 63 -15.41 14.52 -0.14
CA PHE A 63 -16.84 14.78 -0.22
C PHE A 63 -17.44 14.85 1.18
N LEU A 64 -18.44 15.70 1.38
CA LEU A 64 -19.07 15.96 2.67
C LEU A 64 -18.08 16.48 3.73
N ALA A 65 -17.15 17.33 3.31
CA ALA A 65 -16.02 17.80 4.12
C ALA A 65 -16.44 18.45 5.44
N ASN A 66 -17.61 19.05 5.50
CA ASN A 66 -18.15 19.72 6.69
C ASN A 66 -18.97 18.80 7.61
N GLN A 67 -19.18 17.55 7.21
CA GLN A 67 -19.96 16.60 7.98
C GLN A 67 -19.09 15.80 8.95
N ARG A 68 -19.73 15.16 9.93
CA ARG A 68 -19.07 14.24 10.86
C ARG A 68 -18.56 12.97 10.15
N TYR A 69 -19.25 12.56 9.09
CA TYR A 69 -18.87 11.49 8.17
C TYR A 69 -18.50 12.10 6.83
N PHE A 70 -17.40 11.70 6.27
CA PHE A 70 -16.95 12.19 4.97
C PHE A 70 -16.23 11.08 4.19
N ILE A 71 -16.13 11.26 2.88
CA ILE A 71 -15.50 10.31 1.97
C ILE A 71 -14.29 10.98 1.33
N ASP A 72 -13.14 10.33 1.41
CA ASP A 72 -11.96 10.71 0.63
C ASP A 72 -11.81 9.77 -0.55
N LEU A 73 -11.56 10.36 -1.72
CA LEU A 73 -11.14 9.70 -2.93
C LEU A 73 -9.74 10.23 -3.28
N ASP A 74 -8.74 9.37 -3.19
CA ASP A 74 -7.33 9.72 -3.42
C ASP A 74 -6.86 9.04 -4.72
N ALA A 75 -6.39 9.82 -5.69
CA ALA A 75 -5.69 9.30 -6.86
C ALA A 75 -4.20 9.59 -6.71
N SER A 76 -3.35 8.57 -6.81
CA SER A 76 -1.91 8.73 -6.56
C SER A 76 -1.06 7.88 -7.48
N ILE A 77 0.16 8.37 -7.71
CA ILE A 77 1.28 7.64 -8.28
C ILE A 77 2.37 7.57 -7.20
N GLY A 78 3.02 6.43 -7.10
CA GLY A 78 4.04 6.21 -6.08
C GLY A 78 5.28 5.54 -6.63
N PHE A 79 6.22 5.37 -5.74
CA PHE A 79 7.39 4.54 -5.93
C PHE A 79 7.69 3.77 -4.65
N GLN A 80 8.20 2.57 -4.79
CA GLN A 80 8.56 1.70 -3.68
C GLN A 80 9.79 0.87 -4.06
N TRP A 81 10.75 0.80 -3.15
CA TRP A 81 11.87 -0.12 -3.25
C TRP A 81 11.62 -1.33 -2.35
N MET A 82 11.60 -2.51 -2.96
CA MET A 82 11.49 -3.77 -2.26
C MET A 82 12.81 -4.52 -2.38
N GLN A 83 13.41 -4.89 -1.25
CA GLN A 83 14.57 -5.76 -1.22
C GLN A 83 14.17 -7.12 -0.69
N VAL A 84 14.60 -8.14 -1.40
CA VAL A 84 14.34 -9.54 -1.07
C VAL A 84 15.66 -10.27 -0.97
N TYR A 85 15.89 -10.94 0.14
CA TYR A 85 17.03 -11.83 0.34
C TYR A 85 16.60 -13.26 0.06
N LYS A 86 17.31 -13.92 -0.84
CA LYS A 86 17.17 -15.33 -1.13
C LYS A 86 18.35 -16.04 -0.50
N TYR A 87 18.13 -16.98 0.37
CA TYR A 87 19.17 -17.82 0.94
C TYR A 87 18.86 -19.29 0.69
N LYS A 88 19.91 -20.09 0.49
CA LYS A 88 19.79 -21.53 0.35
C LYS A 88 19.67 -22.12 1.76
N ALA A 89 18.55 -22.74 2.06
CA ALA A 89 18.40 -23.49 3.32
C ALA A 89 19.12 -24.83 3.21
N LEU A 90 20.04 -25.08 4.13
CA LEU A 90 20.68 -26.38 4.26
C LEU A 90 19.69 -27.36 4.86
N LEU A 91 19.48 -28.51 4.24
CA LEU A 91 18.75 -29.61 4.83
C LEU A 91 19.57 -30.27 5.93
N LEU A 92 18.90 -30.78 6.98
CA LEU A 92 19.54 -31.54 8.04
C LEU A 92 20.40 -32.70 7.49
N GLY A 93 20.01 -33.31 6.39
CA GLY A 93 20.78 -34.37 5.71
C GLY A 93 21.99 -33.89 4.89
N ASP A 94 22.13 -32.57 4.68
CA ASP A 94 23.28 -32.00 3.99
C ASP A 94 24.36 -31.52 4.98
N ILE A 95 24.03 -31.46 6.28
CA ILE A 95 24.97 -31.05 7.33
C ILE A 95 26.10 -32.05 7.46
N ASP A 96 25.81 -33.34 7.32
CA ASP A 96 26.82 -34.43 7.38
C ASP A 96 27.80 -34.41 6.18
N LYS A 97 27.50 -33.62 5.14
CA LYS A 97 28.34 -33.47 3.94
C LYS A 97 29.20 -32.21 3.95
N ILE A 98 29.03 -31.35 4.97
CA ILE A 98 29.82 -30.15 5.12
C ILE A 98 31.13 -30.53 5.83
N PRO A 99 32.32 -30.24 5.25
CA PRO A 99 33.57 -30.48 5.92
C PRO A 99 33.60 -29.76 7.27
N GLU A 100 34.08 -30.44 8.29
CA GLU A 100 34.26 -29.85 9.61
C GLU A 100 35.08 -28.55 9.52
N GLY A 101 34.46 -27.43 9.87
CA GLY A 101 35.07 -26.10 9.83
C GLY A 101 34.51 -25.12 8.82
N ASP A 102 33.67 -25.56 7.88
CA ASP A 102 33.11 -24.68 6.83
C ASP A 102 31.59 -24.52 7.00
N TYR A 103 31.19 -23.98 8.14
CA TYR A 103 29.77 -23.66 8.42
C TYR A 103 29.32 -22.31 7.80
N ALA A 104 30.04 -21.83 6.78
CA ALA A 104 29.63 -20.65 6.08
C ALA A 104 28.31 -20.92 5.33
N ILE A 105 27.20 -20.40 5.85
CA ILE A 105 25.94 -20.28 5.09
C ILE A 105 26.32 -19.50 3.84
N PRO A 106 26.14 -20.08 2.63
CA PRO A 106 26.47 -19.35 1.41
C PRO A 106 25.78 -18.00 1.42
N PRO A 107 26.47 -16.91 1.06
CA PRO A 107 25.88 -15.58 1.05
C PRO A 107 24.60 -15.63 0.21
N GLY A 108 23.50 -15.19 0.80
CA GLY A 108 22.24 -15.11 0.09
C GLY A 108 22.32 -14.07 -1.03
N GLU A 109 21.65 -14.34 -2.12
CA GLU A 109 21.48 -13.34 -3.18
C GLU A 109 20.45 -12.30 -2.72
N SER A 110 20.72 -11.03 -2.94
CA SER A 110 19.76 -9.95 -2.70
C SER A 110 19.29 -9.36 -4.01
N PHE A 111 17.99 -9.15 -4.12
CA PHE A 111 17.36 -8.51 -5.28
C PHE A 111 16.67 -7.24 -4.80
N THR A 112 16.78 -6.19 -5.60
CA THR A 112 16.04 -4.95 -5.35
C THR A 112 15.14 -4.67 -6.52
N ASP A 113 13.84 -4.60 -6.26
CA ASP A 113 12.84 -4.18 -7.23
C ASP A 113 12.44 -2.74 -6.99
N PHE A 114 12.40 -1.98 -8.07
CA PHE A 114 11.72 -0.70 -8.09
C PHE A 114 10.28 -0.92 -8.56
N ILE A 115 9.32 -0.62 -7.70
CA ILE A 115 7.91 -0.82 -7.94
C ILE A 115 7.24 0.54 -8.09
N MET A 116 6.42 0.70 -9.12
CA MET A 116 5.68 1.94 -9.36
C MET A 116 4.17 1.68 -9.31
N PRO A 117 3.52 1.96 -8.16
CA PRO A 117 2.08 1.86 -7.99
C PRO A 117 1.35 3.08 -8.55
N ILE A 118 0.24 2.84 -9.23
CA ILE A 118 -0.81 3.83 -9.52
C ILE A 118 -2.04 3.38 -8.76
N SER A 119 -2.56 4.21 -7.87
CA SER A 119 -3.62 3.81 -6.94
C SER A 119 -4.78 4.79 -6.94
N ILE A 120 -5.98 4.24 -6.73
CA ILE A 120 -7.18 5.02 -6.44
C ILE A 120 -7.73 4.50 -5.11
N ALA A 121 -7.54 5.27 -4.04
CA ALA A 121 -8.05 4.89 -2.73
C ALA A 121 -9.39 5.55 -2.45
N ALA A 122 -10.36 4.77 -1.99
CA ALA A 122 -11.64 5.27 -1.51
C ALA A 122 -11.79 4.94 -0.04
N SER A 123 -12.02 5.93 0.81
CA SER A 123 -12.16 5.72 2.25
C SER A 123 -13.34 6.47 2.83
N TRP A 124 -14.04 5.78 3.72
CA TRP A 124 -15.05 6.36 4.58
C TRP A 124 -14.44 6.75 5.91
N ASN A 125 -14.66 7.99 6.34
CA ASN A 125 -14.00 8.58 7.48
C ASN A 125 -15.02 9.09 8.49
N TYR A 126 -14.65 9.00 9.77
CA TYR A 126 -15.40 9.54 10.88
C TYR A 126 -14.59 10.56 11.66
N ARG A 127 -15.12 11.75 11.87
CA ARG A 127 -14.50 12.83 12.61
C ARG A 127 -14.83 12.69 14.10
N LEU A 128 -13.82 12.35 14.89
CA LEU A 128 -13.94 12.28 16.35
C LEU A 128 -13.98 13.67 16.97
N THR A 129 -13.09 14.56 16.50
CA THR A 129 -13.02 15.95 16.91
C THR A 129 -12.87 16.82 15.65
N ASP A 130 -12.92 18.14 15.78
CA ASP A 130 -12.72 19.07 14.65
C ASP A 130 -11.35 18.87 13.95
N LYS A 131 -10.40 18.28 14.66
CA LYS A 131 -9.03 18.08 14.15
C LYS A 131 -8.70 16.63 13.84
N PHE A 132 -9.30 15.68 14.53
CA PHE A 132 -8.93 14.27 14.44
C PHE A 132 -10.01 13.43 13.80
N HIS A 133 -9.63 12.60 12.85
CA HIS A 133 -10.52 11.62 12.22
C HIS A 133 -9.81 10.28 12.00
N PHE A 134 -10.59 9.24 11.85
CA PHE A 134 -10.13 7.92 11.39
C PHE A 134 -11.02 7.44 10.25
N GLY A 135 -10.47 6.54 9.44
CA GLY A 135 -11.19 6.00 8.28
C GLY A 135 -10.76 4.61 7.92
N LEU A 136 -11.66 3.93 7.22
CA LEU A 136 -11.43 2.64 6.60
C LEU A 136 -11.74 2.75 5.11
N GLY A 137 -11.01 2.00 4.30
CA GLY A 137 -11.18 2.08 2.86
C GLY A 137 -10.60 0.92 2.10
N VAL A 138 -10.67 1.06 0.79
CA VAL A 138 -10.10 0.13 -0.18
C VAL A 138 -9.23 0.89 -1.18
N THR A 139 -8.18 0.24 -1.63
CA THR A 139 -7.22 0.82 -2.56
C THR A 139 -6.92 -0.16 -3.69
N PRO A 140 -7.67 -0.11 -4.81
CA PRO A 140 -7.22 -0.73 -6.04
C PRO A 140 -5.93 -0.07 -6.51
N THR A 141 -4.92 -0.89 -6.79
CA THR A 141 -3.58 -0.48 -7.20
C THR A 141 -3.16 -1.24 -8.43
N LEU A 142 -2.62 -0.53 -9.41
CA LEU A 142 -1.94 -1.10 -10.56
C LEU A 142 -0.44 -0.82 -10.41
N TYR A 143 0.34 -1.86 -10.18
CA TYR A 143 1.79 -1.78 -10.30
C TYR A 143 2.14 -1.82 -11.79
N VAL A 144 2.85 -0.82 -12.29
CA VAL A 144 3.22 -0.74 -13.72
C VAL A 144 4.67 -1.16 -13.96
N GLN A 145 5.46 -1.24 -12.91
CA GLN A 145 6.85 -1.68 -12.94
C GLN A 145 7.14 -2.56 -11.71
N PRO A 146 7.92 -3.65 -11.83
CA PRO A 146 8.63 -4.14 -13.04
C PRO A 146 7.71 -4.73 -14.10
N GLN A 147 6.49 -5.08 -13.74
CA GLN A 147 5.47 -5.57 -14.68
C GLN A 147 4.07 -5.15 -14.22
N ALA A 148 3.10 -5.16 -15.13
CA ALA A 148 1.74 -4.80 -14.81
C ALA A 148 1.08 -5.86 -13.90
N VAL A 149 0.81 -5.49 -12.64
CA VAL A 149 0.17 -6.34 -11.64
C VAL A 149 -0.92 -5.55 -10.95
N PHE A 150 -2.11 -6.12 -10.88
CA PHE A 150 -3.21 -5.53 -10.12
C PHE A 150 -3.23 -6.06 -8.69
N ASP A 151 -3.48 -5.17 -7.74
CA ASP A 151 -3.76 -5.48 -6.35
C ASP A 151 -5.00 -4.76 -5.86
N LEU A 152 -5.59 -5.30 -4.81
CA LEU A 152 -6.65 -4.66 -4.04
C LEU A 152 -6.25 -4.68 -2.58
N SER A 153 -6.08 -3.51 -1.99
CA SER A 153 -5.71 -3.39 -0.59
C SER A 153 -6.89 -2.92 0.26
N ILE A 154 -6.96 -3.39 1.49
CA ILE A 154 -7.74 -2.75 2.54
C ILE A 154 -6.89 -1.70 3.23
N MET A 155 -7.50 -0.58 3.61
CA MET A 155 -6.79 0.55 4.20
C MET A 155 -7.45 0.99 5.49
N ALA A 156 -6.62 1.24 6.51
CA ALA A 156 -6.99 1.98 7.71
C ALA A 156 -6.18 3.26 7.77
N LYS A 157 -6.80 4.38 8.12
CA LYS A 157 -6.11 5.66 8.23
C LYS A 157 -6.58 6.47 9.41
N VAL A 158 -5.69 7.32 9.90
CA VAL A 158 -5.98 8.39 10.85
C VAL A 158 -5.47 9.69 10.28
N GLY A 159 -6.15 10.79 10.57
CA GLY A 159 -5.73 12.11 10.13
C GLY A 159 -5.89 13.15 11.22
N TYR A 160 -4.97 14.09 11.22
CA TYR A 160 -4.94 15.22 12.14
C TYR A 160 -4.81 16.52 11.38
N ARG A 161 -5.84 17.37 11.45
CA ARG A 161 -5.86 18.67 10.80
C ARG A 161 -5.10 19.70 11.64
N LEU A 162 -3.92 20.07 11.17
CA LEU A 162 -3.08 21.10 11.80
C LEU A 162 -3.66 22.51 11.60
N SER A 163 -4.12 22.79 10.39
CA SER A 163 -4.67 24.07 9.98
C SER A 163 -5.71 23.91 8.87
N LYS A 164 -6.27 25.03 8.40
CA LYS A 164 -7.16 25.04 7.21
C LYS A 164 -6.47 24.50 5.95
N HIS A 165 -5.15 24.62 5.86
CA HIS A 165 -4.36 24.32 4.67
C HIS A 165 -3.41 23.13 4.86
N CYS A 166 -3.47 22.43 6.00
CA CYS A 166 -2.57 21.32 6.25
C CYS A 166 -3.20 20.27 7.16
N GLU A 167 -3.15 19.01 6.71
CA GLU A 167 -3.57 17.84 7.47
C GLU A 167 -2.50 16.77 7.37
N LEU A 168 -2.11 16.22 8.51
CA LEU A 168 -1.24 15.04 8.58
C LEU A 168 -2.09 13.79 8.58
N GLY A 169 -1.64 12.78 7.86
CA GLY A 169 -2.28 11.48 7.80
C GLY A 169 -1.28 10.36 8.05
N LEU A 170 -1.73 9.32 8.72
CA LEU A 170 -1.04 8.04 8.80
C LEU A 170 -1.99 6.98 8.29
N SER A 171 -1.55 6.18 7.33
CA SER A 171 -2.34 5.09 6.76
C SER A 171 -1.55 3.80 6.70
N TYR A 172 -2.24 2.71 6.95
CA TYR A 172 -1.75 1.35 6.72
C TYR A 172 -2.61 0.70 5.65
N GLN A 173 -1.96 0.08 4.67
CA GLN A 173 -2.60 -0.66 3.59
C GLN A 173 -2.11 -2.11 3.62
N TYR A 174 -3.05 -3.04 3.50
CA TYR A 174 -2.76 -4.47 3.41
C TYR A 174 -3.26 -4.98 2.06
N GLY A 175 -2.33 -5.41 1.21
CA GLY A 175 -2.65 -6.03 -0.07
C GLY A 175 -3.34 -7.37 0.12
N CYS A 176 -4.42 -7.59 -0.60
CA CYS A 176 -5.23 -8.81 -0.46
C CYS A 176 -4.89 -9.86 -1.52
N LEU A 177 -4.19 -9.48 -2.59
CA LEU A 177 -3.87 -10.38 -3.68
C LEU A 177 -2.43 -10.87 -3.59
N ASN A 178 -2.18 -12.05 -4.14
CA ASN A 178 -0.85 -12.63 -4.17
C ASN A 178 0.03 -11.95 -5.24
N THR A 179 0.55 -10.76 -4.90
CA THR A 179 1.33 -9.91 -5.80
C THR A 179 2.80 -10.31 -5.86
N LEU A 180 3.36 -10.87 -4.77
CA LEU A 180 4.78 -11.22 -4.71
C LEU A 180 5.20 -12.27 -5.73
N LYS A 181 4.28 -13.11 -6.19
CA LYS A 181 4.55 -14.08 -7.26
C LYS A 181 4.95 -13.44 -8.59
N HIS A 182 4.66 -12.14 -8.77
CA HIS A 182 4.90 -11.43 -10.02
C HIS A 182 6.19 -10.60 -10.02
N PHE A 183 6.88 -10.51 -8.89
CA PHE A 183 8.08 -9.72 -8.76
C PHE A 183 9.31 -10.61 -8.52
N ASN A 184 10.49 -10.22 -9.03
CA ASN A 184 11.78 -10.88 -8.81
C ASN A 184 11.75 -12.40 -9.00
N ASP A 185 11.45 -12.88 -10.20
CA ASP A 185 11.37 -14.31 -10.51
C ASP A 185 10.39 -15.10 -9.60
N GLY A 186 9.47 -14.39 -8.97
CA GLY A 186 8.50 -14.97 -8.04
C GLY A 186 7.79 -16.23 -8.53
N PRO A 187 7.35 -16.34 -9.82
CA PRO A 187 6.75 -17.55 -10.34
C PRO A 187 7.69 -18.75 -10.35
N ALA A 188 8.94 -18.54 -10.77
CA ALA A 188 9.96 -19.60 -10.82
C ALA A 188 10.35 -20.09 -9.43
N LEU A 189 10.24 -19.22 -8.43
CA LEU A 189 10.61 -19.50 -7.05
C LEU A 189 9.42 -19.89 -6.18
N GLY A 190 8.21 -19.96 -6.73
CA GLY A 190 6.99 -20.29 -6.00
C GLY A 190 6.63 -19.27 -4.91
N ARG A 191 7.10 -18.02 -5.01
CA ARG A 191 6.81 -16.97 -4.02
C ARG A 191 5.32 -16.70 -3.95
N ARG A 192 4.83 -16.57 -2.72
CA ARG A 192 3.46 -16.15 -2.41
C ARG A 192 3.50 -15.09 -1.35
N GLY A 193 2.60 -14.13 -1.45
CA GLY A 193 2.47 -13.09 -0.43
C GLY A 193 1.92 -11.79 -0.99
N HIS A 194 1.84 -10.84 -0.10
CA HIS A 194 1.16 -9.58 -0.29
C HIS A 194 2.13 -8.42 -0.11
N LEU A 195 1.82 -7.27 -0.72
CA LEU A 195 2.46 -6.01 -0.40
C LEU A 195 1.62 -5.25 0.61
N SER A 196 2.27 -4.70 1.63
CA SER A 196 1.65 -3.84 2.62
C SER A 196 2.46 -2.57 2.77
N ASP A 197 1.80 -1.47 3.10
CA ASP A 197 2.41 -0.15 3.21
C ASP A 197 2.00 0.56 4.48
N LEU A 198 2.96 1.20 5.13
CA LEU A 198 2.72 2.20 6.16
C LEU A 198 3.16 3.56 5.63
N MET A 199 2.23 4.49 5.51
CA MET A 199 2.44 5.78 4.85
C MET A 199 2.10 6.94 5.78
N LEU A 200 3.04 7.86 5.96
CA LEU A 200 2.80 9.18 6.52
C LEU A 200 2.52 10.13 5.37
N SER A 201 1.45 10.91 5.46
CA SER A 201 1.03 11.81 4.39
C SER A 201 0.75 13.22 4.89
N VAL A 202 0.92 14.17 3.98
CA VAL A 202 0.51 15.57 4.13
C VAL A 202 -0.52 15.85 3.07
N TYR A 203 -1.70 16.30 3.49
CA TYR A 203 -2.75 16.77 2.61
C TYR A 203 -2.83 18.29 2.69
N ILE A 204 -2.81 18.94 1.53
CA ILE A 204 -2.83 20.40 1.36
C ILE A 204 -4.10 20.75 0.57
N PRO A 205 -5.21 21.11 1.25
CA PRO A 205 -6.43 21.51 0.57
C PRO A 205 -6.26 22.87 -0.12
N PHE A 206 -6.75 22.97 -1.36
CA PHE A 206 -6.72 24.22 -2.14
C PHE A 206 -7.97 25.07 -1.94
N VAL A 207 -9.09 24.42 -1.63
CA VAL A 207 -10.37 25.11 -1.37
C VAL A 207 -10.91 24.66 -0.03
N THR A 208 -10.89 25.56 0.91
CA THR A 208 -11.59 25.43 2.20
C THR A 208 -12.71 26.46 2.21
N LYS A 209 -13.95 26.01 1.96
CA LYS A 209 -15.14 26.85 2.16
C LYS A 209 -15.59 26.80 3.60
#